data_f96efc5cf31fc6c8306ad13b89b82180
#
_entry.id   f96efc5cf31fc6c8306ad13b89b82180
#
_cell.length_a   1.000
_cell.length_b   1.000
_cell.length_c   1.000
_cell.angle_alpha   90.00
_cell.angle_beta   90.00
_cell.angle_gamma   90.00
#
_symmetry.space_group_name_H-M   'P 1'
#
loop_
_entity.id
_entity.type
_entity.pdbx_description
1 polymer ?
#
loop_
_entity_poly.entity_id
_entity_poly.type
_entity_poly.pdbx_seq_one_letter_code
_entity_poly.pdbx_strand_id
1 'polypeptide(L)'
;MIKILFFASLRELFGKESIEMSINESKVKNVEQLLIFLTENNEDPWLKLVEMRKNLRVAVNHEIVDWNTPVKQGDEVAFLPPITGG
;
A
#
# COMPACT_ATOMS: atom_id res chain seq x y z
N MET A 1 -11.03 9.15 4.51
CA MET A 1 -9.81 8.95 3.72
C MET A 1 -9.00 7.78 4.27
N ILE A 2 -8.18 7.22 3.46
CA ILE A 2 -7.28 6.16 3.89
C ILE A 2 -5.86 6.74 3.93
N LYS A 3 -5.07 6.32 4.90
CA LYS A 3 -3.69 6.78 5.02
C LYS A 3 -2.77 5.66 4.58
N ILE A 4 -1.83 5.98 3.70
CA ILE A 4 -0.87 4.99 3.22
C ILE A 4 0.52 5.38 3.73
N LEU A 5 1.16 4.44 4.39
CA LEU A 5 2.50 4.64 4.97
C LEU A 5 3.55 3.93 4.14
N PHE A 6 4.69 4.56 4.02
CA PHE A 6 5.84 4.00 3.31
C PHE A 6 6.99 3.83 4.28
N PHE A 7 7.61 2.66 4.27
CA PHE A 7 8.74 2.36 5.16
C PHE A 7 9.99 2.04 4.37
N ALA A 8 11.13 2.29 4.99
CA ALA A 8 12.45 1.93 4.47
C ALA A 8 12.64 2.40 3.02
N SER A 9 13.01 1.48 2.12
CA SER A 9 13.28 1.83 0.73
C SER A 9 12.07 2.43 0.01
N LEU A 10 10.87 2.11 0.44
CA LEU A 10 9.68 2.69 -0.18
C LEU A 10 9.54 4.16 0.19
N ARG A 11 9.96 4.54 1.38
CA ARG A 11 9.96 5.95 1.77
C ARG A 11 10.88 6.74 0.85
N GLU A 12 12.02 6.17 0.53
CA GLU A 12 12.96 6.81 -0.39
C GLU A 12 12.40 6.87 -1.81
N LEU A 13 11.78 5.78 -2.24
CA LEU A 13 11.22 5.69 -3.58
C LEU A 13 10.12 6.72 -3.81
N PHE A 14 9.24 6.90 -2.84
CA PHE A 14 8.13 7.85 -2.95
C PHE A 14 8.48 9.25 -2.50
N GLY A 15 9.58 9.40 -1.77
CA GLY A 15 10.01 10.71 -1.29
C GLY A 15 9.17 11.28 -0.17
N LYS A 16 8.40 10.43 0.51
CA LYS A 16 7.55 10.88 1.62
C LYS A 16 7.23 9.69 2.52
N GLU A 17 6.85 9.99 3.75
CA GLU A 17 6.54 8.97 4.73
C GLU A 17 5.12 8.43 4.61
N SER A 18 4.20 9.26 4.17
CA SER A 18 2.80 8.86 4.06
C SER A 18 2.06 9.77 3.10
N ILE A 19 0.91 9.28 2.65
CA ILE A 19 -0.05 10.09 1.91
C ILE A 19 -1.43 9.74 2.42
N GLU A 20 -2.37 10.64 2.21
CA GLU A 20 -3.77 10.38 2.48
C GLU A 20 -4.53 10.50 1.18
N MET A 21 -5.51 9.64 0.99
CA MET A 21 -6.31 9.69 -0.21
C MET A 21 -7.70 9.14 0.02
N SER A 22 -8.63 9.57 -0.80
CA SER A 22 -9.99 9.06 -0.78
C SER A 22 -10.04 7.78 -1.58
N ILE A 23 -10.81 6.82 -1.10
CA ILE A 23 -11.09 5.61 -1.85
C ILE A 23 -12.59 5.49 -2.07
N ASN A 24 -12.94 4.78 -3.12
CA ASN A 24 -14.34 4.43 -3.38
C ASN A 24 -14.57 3.05 -2.79
N GLU A 25 -15.26 3.00 -1.66
CA GLU A 25 -15.47 1.75 -0.95
C GLU A 25 -16.25 0.71 -1.73
N SER A 26 -16.96 1.12 -2.77
CA SER A 26 -17.67 0.16 -3.62
C SER A 26 -16.72 -0.55 -4.57
N LYS A 27 -15.56 0.04 -4.84
CA LYS A 27 -14.56 -0.53 -5.76
C LYS A 27 -13.32 -1.07 -5.05
N VAL A 28 -12.97 -0.45 -3.92
CA VAL A 28 -11.77 -0.83 -3.18
C VAL A 28 -12.23 -1.46 -1.87
N LYS A 29 -12.28 -2.77 -1.84
CA LYS A 29 -12.79 -3.50 -0.68
C LYS A 29 -11.71 -4.20 0.15
N ASN A 30 -10.55 -4.44 -0.46
CA ASN A 30 -9.47 -5.11 0.23
C ASN A 30 -8.13 -4.52 -0.20
N VAL A 31 -7.06 -4.99 0.43
CA VAL A 31 -5.71 -4.46 0.15
C VAL A 31 -5.31 -4.67 -1.30
N GLU A 32 -5.61 -5.82 -1.87
CA GLU A 32 -5.27 -6.08 -3.26
C GLU A 32 -5.95 -5.10 -4.20
N GLN A 33 -7.23 -4.85 -3.99
CA GLN A 33 -7.96 -3.89 -4.81
C GLN A 33 -7.45 -2.47 -4.58
N LEU A 34 -6.97 -2.17 -3.37
CA LEU A 34 -6.36 -0.89 -3.11
C LEU A 34 -5.11 -0.72 -3.96
N LEU A 35 -4.25 -1.74 -4.01
CA LEU A 35 -3.04 -1.68 -4.81
C LEU A 35 -3.38 -1.48 -6.29
N ILE A 36 -4.36 -2.22 -6.79
CA ILE A 36 -4.79 -2.07 -8.18
C ILE A 36 -5.30 -0.65 -8.44
N PHE A 37 -6.11 -0.12 -7.53
CA PHE A 37 -6.61 1.24 -7.64
C PHE A 37 -5.46 2.26 -7.70
N LEU A 38 -4.47 2.11 -6.84
CA LEU A 38 -3.33 3.00 -6.80
C LEU A 38 -2.53 2.98 -8.09
N THR A 39 -2.39 1.80 -8.69
CA THR A 39 -1.61 1.66 -9.91
C THR A 39 -2.37 2.09 -11.15
N GLU A 40 -3.69 1.96 -11.16
CA GLU A 40 -4.50 2.39 -12.30
C GLU A 40 -4.57 3.91 -12.41
N ASN A 41 -4.56 4.59 -11.29
CA ASN A 41 -4.77 6.03 -11.25
C ASN A 41 -3.49 6.83 -11.07
N ASN A 42 -2.35 6.16 -10.98
CA ASN A 42 -1.08 6.81 -10.73
C ASN A 42 0.01 6.21 -11.61
N GLU A 43 1.06 6.99 -11.79
CA GLU A 43 2.22 6.55 -12.56
C GLU A 43 3.31 6.07 -11.60
N ASP A 44 4.53 5.89 -12.12
CA ASP A 44 5.65 5.59 -11.24
C ASP A 44 5.72 6.63 -10.13
N PRO A 45 6.09 6.23 -8.92
CA PRO A 45 6.64 4.91 -8.59
C PRO A 45 5.60 3.86 -8.19
N TRP A 46 4.31 4.13 -8.34
CA TRP A 46 3.27 3.18 -7.96
C TRP A 46 3.38 1.84 -8.67
N LEU A 47 3.77 1.87 -9.95
CA LEU A 47 3.92 0.64 -10.72
C LEU A 47 5.00 -0.26 -10.14
N LYS A 48 5.97 0.32 -9.47
CA LYS A 48 7.03 -0.46 -8.84
C LYS A 48 6.52 -1.30 -7.67
N LEU A 49 5.45 -0.85 -7.01
CA LEU A 49 4.85 -1.66 -5.95
C LEU A 49 4.29 -2.96 -6.52
N VAL A 50 3.68 -2.90 -7.69
CA VAL A 50 3.16 -4.11 -8.34
C VAL A 50 4.29 -5.06 -8.67
N GLU A 51 5.39 -4.56 -9.18
CA GLU A 51 6.54 -5.38 -9.51
C GLU A 51 7.13 -6.06 -8.28
N MET A 52 7.05 -5.40 -7.13
CA MET A 52 7.60 -5.91 -5.88
C MET A 52 6.61 -6.74 -5.09
N ARG A 53 5.37 -6.87 -5.58
CA ARG A 53 4.27 -7.43 -4.79
C ARG A 53 4.58 -8.77 -4.13
N LYS A 54 5.29 -9.65 -4.80
CA LYS A 54 5.63 -10.96 -4.25
C LYS A 54 6.42 -10.87 -2.96
N ASN A 55 7.20 -9.81 -2.83
CA ASN A 55 8.10 -9.62 -1.69
C ASN A 55 7.61 -8.55 -0.73
N LEU A 56 6.51 -7.89 -1.05
CA LEU A 56 5.95 -6.89 -0.16
C LEU A 56 5.11 -7.54 0.92
N ARG A 57 5.18 -6.97 2.10
CA ARG A 57 4.22 -7.27 3.15
C ARG A 57 3.32 -6.07 3.32
N VAL A 58 2.14 -6.30 3.83
CA VAL A 58 1.19 -5.23 4.06
C VAL A 58 0.67 -5.30 5.47
N ALA A 59 0.49 -4.15 6.09
CA ALA A 59 -0.10 -4.05 7.41
C ALA A 59 -1.30 -3.12 7.34
N VAL A 60 -2.36 -3.48 8.03
CA VAL A 60 -3.53 -2.62 8.15
C VAL A 60 -3.70 -2.34 9.64
N ASN A 61 -3.71 -1.05 9.98
CA ASN A 61 -3.81 -0.59 11.37
C ASN A 61 -2.80 -1.29 12.28
N HIS A 62 -1.54 -1.35 11.81
CA HIS A 62 -0.40 -1.89 12.54
C HIS A 62 -0.35 -3.41 12.67
N GLU A 63 -1.17 -4.14 11.93
CA GLU A 63 -1.13 -5.59 11.91
C GLU A 63 -0.75 -6.10 10.53
N ILE A 64 0.20 -7.02 10.46
CA ILE A 64 0.55 -7.68 9.20
C ILE A 64 -0.62 -8.57 8.79
N VAL A 65 -1.08 -8.40 7.56
CA VAL A 65 -2.27 -9.08 7.07
C VAL A 65 -2.06 -9.60 5.66
N ASP A 66 -3.04 -10.37 5.19
CA ASP A 66 -3.04 -10.88 3.83
C ASP A 66 -3.58 -9.84 2.86
N TRP A 67 -3.29 -10.03 1.59
CA TRP A 67 -3.72 -9.11 0.55
C TRP A 67 -5.25 -9.05 0.39
N ASN A 68 -5.97 -10.08 0.82
CA ASN A 68 -7.43 -10.08 0.72
C ASN A 68 -8.11 -9.48 1.96
N THR A 69 -7.35 -8.91 2.87
CA THR A 69 -7.91 -8.29 4.07
C THR A 69 -8.71 -7.05 3.69
N PRO A 70 -9.93 -6.92 4.23
CA PRO A 70 -10.76 -5.75 3.94
C PRO A 70 -10.14 -4.45 4.40
N VAL A 71 -10.37 -3.39 3.64
CA VAL A 71 -9.99 -2.03 4.00
C VAL A 71 -11.20 -1.12 3.91
N LYS A 72 -11.18 -0.05 4.68
CA LYS A 72 -12.28 0.91 4.70
C LYS A 72 -11.74 2.30 5.00
N GLN A 73 -12.60 3.29 4.86
CA GLN A 73 -12.24 4.66 5.20
C GLN A 73 -11.76 4.73 6.66
N GLY A 74 -10.72 5.50 6.86
CA GLY A 74 -10.12 5.64 8.18
C GLY A 74 -9.00 4.66 8.48
N ASP A 75 -8.83 3.64 7.65
CA ASP A 75 -7.75 2.68 7.87
C ASP A 75 -6.39 3.26 7.50
N GLU A 76 -5.37 2.69 8.12
CA GLU A 76 -3.98 3.03 7.87
C GLU A 76 -3.31 1.80 7.27
N VAL A 77 -2.87 1.91 6.03
CA VAL A 77 -2.28 0.79 5.30
C VAL A 77 -0.81 1.06 5.07
N ALA A 78 0.04 0.14 5.49
CA ALA A 78 1.48 0.27 5.35
C ALA A 78 2.00 -0.79 4.38
N PHE A 79 2.83 -0.36 3.44
CA PHE A 79 3.54 -1.28 2.57
C PHE A 79 4.96 -1.41 3.08
N LEU A 80 5.39 -2.64 3.31
CA LEU A 80 6.68 -2.94 3.89
C LEU A 80 7.52 -3.67 2.85
N PRO A 81 8.67 -3.09 2.48
CA PRO A 81 9.53 -3.77 1.50
C PRO A 81 10.17 -4.99 2.15
N PRO A 82 10.67 -5.91 1.33
CA PRO A 82 11.32 -7.09 1.89
C PRO A 82 12.54 -6.68 2.68
N ILE A 83 12.72 -7.36 3.80
CA ILE A 83 13.95 -7.20 4.57
C ILE A 83 14.92 -8.17 3.94
N THR A 84 15.78 -7.65 3.11
CA THR A 84 16.81 -8.50 2.57
C THR A 84 17.94 -8.49 3.54
N GLY A 85 18.17 -9.62 4.14
CA GLY A 85 19.34 -9.79 4.99
C GLY A 85 20.58 -9.80 4.13
N GLY A 86 20.51 -9.07 3.12
CA GLY A 86 21.62 -9.03 2.22
C GLY A 86 21.12 -9.13 0.82
#